data_ce8763684a9372db98fc7582f7727699
#
_entry.id   ce8763684a9372db98fc7582f7727699
#
_cell.length_a   1.000
_cell.length_b   1.000
_cell.length_c   1.000
_cell.angle_alpha   90.00
_cell.angle_beta   90.00
_cell.angle_gamma   90.00
#
_symmetry.space_group_name_H-M   'P 1'
#
loop_
_entity.id
_entity.type
_entity.pdbx_description
1 polymer ?
#
loop_
_entity_poly.entity_id
_entity_poly.type
_entity_poly.pdbx_seq_one_letter_code
_entity_poly.pdbx_strand_id
1 'polypeptide(L)'
;ITPNRYLYSNRLAKLLIKMQVVDLLKERLIKYFDEFIIDEVQDLAGRDFELLEHLMTVKMDTLFVGDFYQHTYDTSRDGNFYKKLFDNKSSYEKRYVDREIIPDNYTLTKSYRCSPQVCEYVKSNLGIDIGSHRERKSDSTIELVDDKSRAYHILNDSNIVKLHYNNSADYGFGHRNWG
;
A
#
# COMPACT_ATOMS: atom_id res chain seq x y z
N ILE A 1 -24.31 -2.17 -10.02
CA ILE A 1 -24.52 -1.47 -11.30
C ILE A 1 -25.44 -0.30 -11.00
N THR A 2 -25.08 0.88 -11.46
CA THR A 2 -25.91 2.10 -11.35
C THR A 2 -27.16 2.00 -12.24
N PRO A 3 -28.18 2.85 -12.04
CA PRO A 3 -29.33 2.92 -12.95
C PRO A 3 -28.91 3.13 -14.42
N ASN A 4 -27.78 3.80 -14.66
CA ASN A 4 -27.19 4.04 -15.98
C ASN A 4 -26.29 2.89 -16.48
N ARG A 5 -26.29 1.73 -15.86
CA ARG A 5 -25.47 0.55 -16.19
C ARG A 5 -23.96 0.73 -16.02
N TYR A 6 -23.50 1.75 -15.29
CA TYR A 6 -22.10 1.87 -14.93
C TYR A 6 -21.72 0.92 -13.78
N LEU A 7 -20.54 0.36 -13.85
CA LEU A 7 -19.95 -0.44 -12.80
C LEU A 7 -18.97 0.43 -12.00
N TYR A 8 -19.08 0.42 -10.68
CA TYR A 8 -18.06 1.01 -9.83
C TYR A 8 -16.78 0.17 -9.88
N SER A 9 -15.62 0.83 -10.03
CA SER A 9 -14.32 0.15 -10.11
C SER A 9 -14.09 -0.81 -8.93
N ASN A 10 -14.40 -0.38 -7.72
CA ASN A 10 -14.29 -1.18 -6.49
C ASN A 10 -15.26 -2.37 -6.40
N ARG A 11 -16.09 -2.60 -7.43
CA ARG A 11 -17.02 -3.74 -7.52
C ARG A 11 -16.63 -4.70 -8.63
N LEU A 12 -15.60 -4.39 -9.42
CA LEU A 12 -15.21 -5.18 -10.58
C LEU A 12 -14.75 -6.58 -10.17
N ALA A 13 -13.83 -6.68 -9.22
CA ALA A 13 -13.33 -7.96 -8.73
C ALA A 13 -14.45 -8.87 -8.24
N LYS A 14 -15.35 -8.34 -7.41
CA LYS A 14 -16.53 -9.08 -6.93
C LYS A 14 -17.41 -9.58 -8.08
N LEU A 15 -17.61 -8.76 -9.12
CA LEU A 15 -18.40 -9.14 -10.28
C LEU A 15 -17.74 -10.29 -11.03
N LEU A 16 -16.45 -10.18 -11.34
CA LEU A 16 -15.69 -11.22 -12.08
C LEU A 16 -15.73 -12.57 -11.35
N ILE A 17 -15.52 -12.56 -10.04
CA ILE A 17 -15.58 -13.76 -9.19
C ILE A 17 -16.99 -14.34 -9.22
N LYS A 18 -18.02 -13.51 -9.02
CA LYS A 18 -19.42 -13.95 -9.01
C LYS A 18 -19.88 -14.52 -10.36
N MET A 19 -19.38 -13.96 -11.43
CA MET A 19 -19.69 -14.45 -12.80
C MET A 19 -18.88 -15.70 -13.18
N GLN A 20 -17.95 -16.14 -12.33
CA GLN A 20 -17.08 -17.31 -12.57
C GLN A 20 -16.25 -17.19 -13.87
N VAL A 21 -15.83 -15.97 -14.22
CA VAL A 21 -15.05 -15.70 -15.44
C VAL A 21 -13.55 -15.58 -15.18
N VAL A 22 -13.09 -15.84 -13.96
CA VAL A 22 -11.68 -15.68 -13.59
C VAL A 22 -10.76 -16.61 -14.38
N ASP A 23 -11.18 -17.84 -14.66
CA ASP A 23 -10.38 -18.77 -15.45
C ASP A 23 -10.26 -18.30 -16.90
N LEU A 24 -11.32 -17.75 -17.49
CA LEU A 24 -11.24 -17.11 -18.81
C LEU A 24 -10.29 -15.90 -18.80
N LEU A 25 -10.24 -15.15 -17.69
CA LEU A 25 -9.28 -14.07 -17.53
C LEU A 25 -7.84 -14.60 -17.52
N LYS A 26 -7.56 -15.68 -16.76
CA LYS A 26 -6.24 -16.32 -16.75
C LYS A 26 -5.82 -16.81 -18.13
N GLU A 27 -6.71 -17.48 -18.87
CA GLU A 27 -6.46 -17.92 -20.24
C GLU A 27 -6.09 -16.75 -21.15
N ARG A 28 -6.77 -15.61 -21.00
CA ARG A 28 -6.46 -14.42 -21.79
C ARG A 28 -5.10 -13.80 -21.40
N LEU A 29 -4.77 -13.78 -20.11
CA LEU A 29 -3.45 -13.33 -19.67
C LEU A 29 -2.34 -14.16 -20.30
N ILE A 30 -2.39 -15.49 -20.17
CA ILE A 30 -1.39 -16.39 -20.75
C ILE A 30 -1.32 -16.26 -22.29
N LYS A 31 -2.45 -16.00 -22.93
CA LYS A 31 -2.52 -15.92 -24.40
C LYS A 31 -1.86 -14.66 -24.97
N TYR A 32 -1.93 -13.53 -24.24
CA TYR A 32 -1.59 -12.23 -24.81
C TYR A 32 -0.40 -11.54 -24.12
N PHE A 33 0.07 -12.07 -22.98
CA PHE A 33 1.14 -11.47 -22.18
C PHE A 33 2.16 -12.53 -21.78
N ASP A 34 3.41 -12.11 -21.65
CA ASP A 34 4.52 -12.97 -21.24
C ASP A 34 4.74 -12.92 -19.73
N GLU A 35 4.45 -11.78 -19.11
CA GLU A 35 4.65 -11.53 -17.69
C GLU A 35 3.42 -10.87 -17.05
N PHE A 36 3.21 -11.12 -15.75
CA PHE A 36 2.19 -10.49 -14.94
C PHE A 36 2.82 -9.78 -13.75
N ILE A 37 2.89 -8.45 -13.83
CA ILE A 37 3.56 -7.61 -12.83
C ILE A 37 2.51 -6.74 -12.13
N ILE A 38 2.56 -6.70 -10.79
CA ILE A 38 1.77 -5.77 -9.96
C ILE A 38 2.71 -4.98 -9.08
N ASP A 39 2.61 -3.66 -9.17
CA ASP A 39 3.23 -2.71 -8.25
C ASP A 39 2.25 -2.29 -7.16
N GLU A 40 2.75 -1.89 -6.01
CA GLU A 40 1.97 -1.50 -4.81
C GLU A 40 0.92 -2.57 -4.43
N VAL A 41 1.32 -3.83 -4.45
CA VAL A 41 0.40 -4.96 -4.23
C VAL A 41 -0.30 -4.93 -2.87
N GLN A 42 0.28 -4.24 -1.88
CA GLN A 42 -0.34 -4.06 -0.55
C GLN A 42 -1.60 -3.17 -0.58
N ASP A 43 -1.84 -2.42 -1.67
CA ASP A 43 -3.07 -1.61 -1.79
C ASP A 43 -4.28 -2.46 -2.15
N LEU A 44 -4.06 -3.68 -2.66
CA LEU A 44 -5.14 -4.60 -2.98
C LEU A 44 -5.73 -5.20 -1.70
N ALA A 45 -6.98 -4.89 -1.41
CA ALA A 45 -7.69 -5.33 -0.22
C ALA A 45 -9.05 -5.95 -0.57
N GLY A 46 -9.67 -6.63 0.39
CA GLY A 46 -11.01 -7.17 0.25
C GLY A 46 -11.18 -8.07 -0.97
N ARG A 47 -12.13 -7.74 -1.86
CA ARG A 47 -12.40 -8.52 -3.07
C ARG A 47 -11.34 -8.39 -4.15
N ASP A 48 -10.60 -7.30 -4.17
CA ASP A 48 -9.48 -7.14 -5.10
C ASP A 48 -8.34 -8.09 -4.72
N PHE A 49 -8.08 -8.25 -3.43
CA PHE A 49 -7.12 -9.25 -2.95
C PHE A 49 -7.59 -10.69 -3.23
N GLU A 50 -8.89 -10.98 -3.07
CA GLU A 50 -9.46 -12.28 -3.45
C GLU A 50 -9.24 -12.57 -4.94
N LEU A 51 -9.49 -11.60 -5.80
CA LEU A 51 -9.21 -11.75 -7.24
C LEU A 51 -7.72 -11.98 -7.50
N LEU A 52 -6.84 -11.21 -6.81
CA LEU A 52 -5.40 -11.43 -6.88
C LEU A 52 -5.02 -12.86 -6.50
N GLU A 53 -5.56 -13.41 -5.42
CA GLU A 53 -5.29 -14.79 -5.02
C GLU A 53 -5.66 -15.82 -6.09
N HIS A 54 -6.73 -15.59 -6.83
CA HIS A 54 -7.03 -16.42 -8.00
C HIS A 54 -6.01 -16.23 -9.12
N LEU A 55 -5.55 -15.00 -9.35
CA LEU A 55 -4.57 -14.70 -10.40
C LEU A 55 -3.15 -15.16 -10.05
N MET A 56 -2.79 -15.27 -8.77
CA MET A 56 -1.51 -15.83 -8.33
C MET A 56 -1.26 -17.26 -8.84
N THR A 57 -2.32 -17.98 -9.20
CA THR A 57 -2.20 -19.37 -9.73
C THR A 57 -2.08 -19.41 -11.25
N VAL A 58 -1.92 -18.28 -11.93
CA VAL A 58 -1.69 -18.22 -13.37
C VAL A 58 -0.33 -18.83 -13.71
N LYS A 59 -0.27 -19.62 -14.81
CA LYS A 59 0.98 -20.28 -15.25
C LYS A 59 1.75 -19.37 -16.20
N MET A 60 2.34 -18.31 -15.63
CA MET A 60 3.20 -17.38 -16.34
C MET A 60 4.16 -16.73 -15.35
N ASP A 61 5.19 -16.04 -15.82
CA ASP A 61 6.10 -15.31 -14.95
C ASP A 61 5.35 -14.20 -14.24
N THR A 62 5.48 -14.18 -12.91
CA THR A 62 4.77 -13.21 -12.07
C THR A 62 5.74 -12.48 -11.15
N LEU A 63 5.53 -11.16 -11.01
CA LEU A 63 6.28 -10.32 -10.08
C LEU A 63 5.33 -9.40 -9.34
N PHE A 64 5.30 -9.51 -8.00
CA PHE A 64 4.52 -8.63 -7.15
C PHE A 64 5.46 -7.80 -6.29
N VAL A 65 5.36 -6.48 -6.42
CA VAL A 65 6.18 -5.52 -5.67
C VAL A 65 5.28 -4.75 -4.73
N GLY A 66 5.75 -4.52 -3.50
CA GLY A 66 4.99 -3.75 -2.52
C GLY A 66 5.69 -3.66 -1.18
N ASP A 67 5.14 -2.85 -0.29
CA ASP A 67 5.61 -2.69 1.07
C ASP A 67 4.43 -2.86 2.04
N PHE A 68 4.43 -3.95 2.79
CA PHE A 68 3.37 -4.25 3.76
C PHE A 68 3.08 -3.10 4.72
N TYR A 69 4.12 -2.36 5.13
CA TYR A 69 3.99 -1.26 6.08
C TYR A 69 3.46 0.04 5.46
N GLN A 70 3.40 0.12 4.13
CA GLN A 70 2.82 1.25 3.40
C GLN A 70 1.34 1.05 3.05
N HIS A 71 0.71 -0.01 3.55
CA HIS A 71 -0.73 -0.17 3.38
C HIS A 71 -1.49 0.93 4.12
N THR A 72 -1.97 1.91 3.39
CA THR A 72 -2.72 3.07 3.93
C THR A 72 -4.12 3.21 3.34
N TYR A 73 -4.41 2.43 2.30
CA TYR A 73 -5.65 2.54 1.54
C TYR A 73 -6.17 1.17 1.11
N ASP A 74 -7.46 0.92 1.32
CA ASP A 74 -8.16 -0.26 0.81
C ASP A 74 -8.76 0.03 -0.55
N THR A 75 -8.35 -0.67 -1.60
CA THR A 75 -8.96 -0.57 -2.95
C THR A 75 -10.40 -1.05 -2.96
N SER A 76 -10.73 -2.02 -2.10
CA SER A 76 -12.09 -2.55 -1.95
C SER A 76 -12.47 -2.61 -0.48
N ARG A 77 -13.50 -1.84 -0.10
CA ARG A 77 -14.14 -1.86 1.23
C ARG A 77 -15.43 -2.67 1.21
N ASP A 78 -15.49 -3.75 0.46
CA ASP A 78 -16.70 -4.54 0.25
C ASP A 78 -16.95 -5.51 1.41
N GLY A 79 -17.52 -4.98 2.48
CA GLY A 79 -17.96 -5.75 3.64
C GLY A 79 -16.81 -6.20 4.56
N ASN A 80 -17.00 -7.35 5.21
CA ASN A 80 -16.10 -7.89 6.22
C ASN A 80 -15.04 -8.85 5.62
N PHE A 81 -14.86 -8.82 4.30
CA PHE A 81 -13.99 -9.75 3.60
C PHE A 81 -12.52 -9.33 3.80
N TYR A 82 -11.70 -10.24 4.27
CA TYR A 82 -10.27 -10.03 4.57
C TYR A 82 -9.94 -8.84 5.49
N LYS A 83 -10.83 -8.48 6.43
CA LYS A 83 -10.60 -7.38 7.38
C LYS A 83 -9.28 -7.45 8.14
N LYS A 84 -8.78 -8.66 8.39
CA LYS A 84 -7.56 -8.92 9.16
C LYS A 84 -6.34 -9.20 8.29
N LEU A 85 -6.41 -8.90 6.99
CA LEU A 85 -5.33 -9.20 6.05
C LEU A 85 -4.02 -8.52 6.45
N PHE A 86 -4.11 -7.28 6.93
CA PHE A 86 -2.96 -6.44 7.29
C PHE A 86 -2.66 -6.37 8.80
N ASP A 87 -3.33 -7.18 9.62
CA ASP A 87 -3.05 -7.22 11.06
C ASP A 87 -1.68 -7.84 11.37
N ASN A 88 -1.17 -8.71 10.49
CA ASN A 88 0.06 -9.44 10.71
C ASN A 88 0.79 -9.75 9.40
N LYS A 89 2.04 -9.28 9.27
CA LYS A 89 2.89 -9.46 8.08
C LYS A 89 3.07 -10.94 7.72
N SER A 90 3.39 -11.80 8.69
CA SER A 90 3.63 -13.23 8.40
C SER A 90 2.37 -13.92 7.87
N SER A 91 1.19 -13.54 8.37
CA SER A 91 -0.09 -14.05 7.87
C SER A 91 -0.39 -13.55 6.47
N TYR A 92 -0.03 -12.31 6.15
CA TYR A 92 -0.15 -11.74 4.82
C TYR A 92 0.78 -12.47 3.83
N GLU A 93 2.07 -12.59 4.16
CA GLU A 93 3.06 -13.30 3.34
C GLU A 93 2.70 -14.78 3.11
N LYS A 94 2.14 -15.44 4.14
CA LYS A 94 1.68 -16.83 4.01
C LYS A 94 0.67 -17.01 2.88
N ARG A 95 -0.15 -16.00 2.56
CA ARG A 95 -1.11 -16.05 1.44
C ARG A 95 -0.43 -16.23 0.08
N TYR A 96 0.77 -15.68 -0.06
CA TYR A 96 1.60 -15.83 -1.25
C TYR A 96 2.30 -17.18 -1.26
N VAL A 97 2.89 -17.58 -0.13
CA VAL A 97 3.57 -18.87 0.00
C VAL A 97 2.63 -20.05 -0.26
N ASP A 98 1.39 -19.98 0.23
CA ASP A 98 0.36 -21.01 -0.01
C ASP A 98 0.00 -21.13 -1.51
N ARG A 99 0.49 -20.21 -2.36
CA ARG A 99 0.31 -20.17 -3.83
C ARG A 99 1.64 -20.26 -4.59
N GLU A 100 2.66 -20.80 -3.94
CA GLU A 100 4.00 -21.03 -4.49
C GLU A 100 4.75 -19.75 -4.88
N ILE A 101 4.35 -18.58 -4.35
CA ILE A 101 5.05 -17.31 -4.52
C ILE A 101 5.92 -17.07 -3.29
N ILE A 102 7.22 -16.94 -3.50
CA ILE A 102 8.20 -16.79 -2.42
C ILE A 102 8.47 -15.29 -2.18
N PRO A 103 8.10 -14.74 -1.00
CA PRO A 103 8.43 -13.36 -0.65
C PRO A 103 9.94 -13.16 -0.52
N ASP A 104 10.47 -12.13 -1.19
CA ASP A 104 11.85 -11.64 -1.01
C ASP A 104 11.83 -10.43 -0.07
N ASN A 105 12.27 -10.63 1.15
CA ASN A 105 12.38 -9.60 2.18
C ASN A 105 13.81 -9.02 2.31
N TYR A 106 14.71 -9.31 1.36
CA TYR A 106 16.13 -8.99 1.48
C TYR A 106 16.62 -8.02 0.41
N THR A 107 16.10 -8.10 -0.82
CA THR A 107 16.62 -7.33 -1.95
C THR A 107 16.30 -5.84 -1.82
N LEU A 108 15.07 -5.48 -1.44
CA LEU A 108 14.61 -4.09 -1.37
C LEU A 108 14.56 -3.55 0.07
N THR A 109 15.67 -3.64 0.79
CA THR A 109 15.75 -3.22 2.21
C THR A 109 16.24 -1.80 2.41
N LYS A 110 16.58 -1.07 1.34
CA LYS A 110 17.12 0.28 1.42
C LYS A 110 16.30 1.29 0.65
N SER A 111 16.04 2.43 1.28
CA SER A 111 15.33 3.56 0.67
C SER A 111 16.30 4.49 -0.06
N TYR A 112 15.93 4.90 -1.27
CA TYR A 112 16.58 6.00 -1.99
C TYR A 112 16.05 7.36 -1.58
N ARG A 113 14.84 7.42 -1.04
CA ARG A 113 14.15 8.66 -0.63
C ARG A 113 14.54 9.11 0.76
N CYS A 114 14.56 8.19 1.71
CA CYS A 114 14.77 8.51 3.12
C CYS A 114 16.25 8.70 3.46
N SER A 115 16.54 9.70 4.30
CA SER A 115 17.88 9.90 4.84
C SER A 115 18.23 8.80 5.85
N PRO A 116 19.53 8.57 6.15
CA PRO A 116 19.95 7.64 7.19
C PRO A 116 19.27 7.92 8.56
N GLN A 117 19.08 9.19 8.93
CA GLN A 117 18.43 9.57 10.19
C GLN A 117 16.96 9.14 10.22
N VAL A 118 16.23 9.31 9.10
CA VAL A 118 14.84 8.86 8.99
C VAL A 118 14.75 7.35 9.07
N CYS A 119 15.63 6.63 8.36
CA CYS A 119 15.67 5.17 8.42
C CYS A 119 15.96 4.66 9.84
N GLU A 120 16.93 5.27 10.53
CA GLU A 120 17.26 4.92 11.92
C GLU A 120 16.09 5.17 12.85
N TYR A 121 15.40 6.31 12.70
CA TYR A 121 14.20 6.59 13.49
C TYR A 121 13.10 5.55 13.28
N VAL A 122 12.84 5.19 12.03
CA VAL A 122 11.83 4.16 11.68
C VAL A 122 12.22 2.81 12.28
N LYS A 123 13.49 2.43 12.17
CA LYS A 123 14.00 1.18 12.74
C LYS A 123 13.88 1.15 14.26
N SER A 124 14.29 2.22 14.93
CA SER A 124 14.34 2.28 16.40
C SER A 124 12.97 2.43 17.04
N ASN A 125 12.02 3.13 16.40
CA ASN A 125 10.72 3.46 16.99
C ASN A 125 9.57 2.58 16.46
N LEU A 126 9.67 2.09 15.22
CA LEU A 126 8.62 1.27 14.61
C LEU A 126 9.02 -0.20 14.43
N GLY A 127 10.29 -0.54 14.69
CA GLY A 127 10.78 -1.91 14.53
C GLY A 127 10.85 -2.38 13.07
N ILE A 128 10.81 -1.45 12.10
CA ILE A 128 10.87 -1.76 10.68
C ILE A 128 12.33 -1.69 10.24
N ASP A 129 12.89 -2.80 9.78
CA ASP A 129 14.29 -2.88 9.34
C ASP A 129 14.43 -2.28 7.95
N ILE A 130 14.77 -0.99 7.90
CA ILE A 130 14.99 -0.24 6.67
C ILE A 130 16.33 0.48 6.75
N GLY A 131 17.09 0.45 5.66
CA GLY A 131 18.32 1.22 5.50
C GLY A 131 18.15 2.39 4.52
N SER A 132 19.23 3.17 4.35
CA SER A 132 19.29 4.22 3.33
C SER A 132 20.38 3.90 2.31
N HIS A 133 20.13 4.22 1.04
CA HIS A 133 21.18 4.27 0.00
C HIS A 133 22.00 5.55 0.07
N ARG A 134 21.55 6.56 0.82
CA ARG A 134 22.27 7.83 0.97
C ARG A 134 23.38 7.65 2.00
N GLU A 135 24.62 7.90 1.61
CA GLU A 135 25.77 7.84 2.52
C GLU A 135 25.91 9.07 3.40
N ARG A 136 25.43 10.23 2.94
CA ARG A 136 25.50 11.46 3.72
C ARG A 136 24.35 11.56 4.71
N LYS A 137 24.70 11.86 5.97
CA LYS A 137 23.76 12.47 6.90
C LYS A 137 23.28 13.77 6.25
N SER A 138 22.03 13.79 5.80
CA SER A 138 21.41 15.05 5.38
C SER A 138 21.21 15.93 6.61
N ASP A 139 21.04 17.24 6.41
CA ASP A 139 20.63 18.16 7.50
C ASP A 139 19.19 17.90 7.98
N SER A 140 18.60 16.77 7.58
CA SER A 140 17.26 16.36 8.00
C SER A 140 17.29 16.00 9.47
N THR A 141 16.49 16.69 10.26
CA THR A 141 16.23 16.39 11.67
C THR A 141 14.82 15.85 11.83
N ILE A 142 14.65 14.98 12.82
CA ILE A 142 13.33 14.52 13.25
C ILE A 142 13.09 15.17 14.61
N GLU A 143 12.03 15.94 14.71
CA GLU A 143 11.64 16.63 15.94
C GLU A 143 10.23 16.16 16.34
N LEU A 144 10.10 15.71 17.57
CA LEU A 144 8.78 15.51 18.17
C LEU A 144 8.39 16.82 18.86
N VAL A 145 7.32 17.45 18.37
CA VAL A 145 6.86 18.74 18.87
C VAL A 145 5.68 18.52 19.82
N ASP A 146 5.91 18.73 21.11
CA ASP A 146 4.90 18.67 22.18
C ASP A 146 4.47 20.06 22.68
N ASP A 147 5.25 21.11 22.36
CA ASP A 147 4.94 22.50 22.69
C ASP A 147 3.85 23.06 21.75
N LYS A 148 2.76 23.55 22.35
CA LYS A 148 1.60 24.07 21.63
C LYS A 148 1.90 25.31 20.80
N SER A 149 2.77 26.22 21.29
CA SER A 149 3.13 27.44 20.58
C SER A 149 3.96 27.12 19.34
N ARG A 150 4.94 26.21 19.50
CA ARG A 150 5.76 25.71 18.39
C ARG A 150 4.92 24.97 17.35
N ALA A 151 4.01 24.08 17.79
CA ALA A 151 3.09 23.38 16.90
C ALA A 151 2.22 24.37 16.12
N TYR A 152 1.71 25.41 16.77
CA TYR A 152 0.91 26.45 16.12
C TYR A 152 1.71 27.19 15.04
N HIS A 153 2.95 27.55 15.31
CA HIS A 153 3.84 28.20 14.32
C HIS A 153 4.07 27.28 13.11
N ILE A 154 4.41 26.00 13.33
CA ILE A 154 4.63 25.03 12.27
C ILE A 154 3.36 24.85 11.42
N LEU A 155 2.20 24.74 12.05
CA LEU A 155 0.92 24.56 11.36
C LEU A 155 0.52 25.77 10.51
N ASN A 156 0.97 26.97 10.87
CA ASN A 156 0.68 28.20 10.12
C ASN A 156 1.79 28.61 9.13
N ASP A 157 2.93 27.93 9.11
CA ASP A 157 3.99 28.18 8.14
C ASP A 157 3.62 27.57 6.79
N SER A 158 3.44 28.43 5.78
CA SER A 158 3.09 28.00 4.41
C SER A 158 4.22 27.24 3.69
N ASN A 159 5.46 27.35 4.18
CA ASN A 159 6.62 26.65 3.59
C ASN A 159 6.74 25.21 4.08
N ILE A 160 5.96 24.81 5.09
CA ILE A 160 5.97 23.46 5.65
C ILE A 160 4.81 22.66 5.07
N VAL A 161 5.12 21.53 4.47
CA VAL A 161 4.11 20.57 4.01
C VAL A 161 3.52 19.82 5.20
N LYS A 162 2.20 19.86 5.37
CA LYS A 162 1.47 19.19 6.44
C LYS A 162 0.81 17.94 5.92
N LEU A 163 1.07 16.81 6.54
CA LEU A 163 0.43 15.54 6.24
C LEU A 163 -0.58 15.23 7.34
N HIS A 164 -1.82 14.93 6.95
CA HIS A 164 -2.89 14.56 7.85
C HIS A 164 -3.45 13.19 7.46
N TYR A 165 -3.75 12.37 8.44
CA TYR A 165 -4.37 11.06 8.20
C TYR A 165 -5.80 11.18 7.65
N ASN A 166 -6.51 12.26 7.99
CA ASN A 166 -7.90 12.45 7.62
C ASN A 166 -8.18 13.93 7.33
N ASN A 167 -9.05 14.19 6.37
CA ASN A 167 -9.59 15.53 6.07
C ASN A 167 -10.70 15.94 7.06
N SER A 168 -10.68 15.48 8.31
CA SER A 168 -11.70 15.85 9.27
C SER A 168 -11.56 17.33 9.64
N ALA A 169 -12.70 18.01 9.76
CA ALA A 169 -12.78 19.38 10.20
C ALA A 169 -12.23 19.60 11.63
N ASP A 170 -12.02 18.52 12.37
CA ASP A 170 -11.51 18.54 13.74
C ASP A 170 -10.09 19.07 13.88
N TYR A 171 -9.29 19.04 12.81
CA TYR A 171 -7.91 19.55 12.82
C TYR A 171 -7.77 21.00 12.36
N GLY A 172 -8.83 21.63 11.88
CA GLY A 172 -8.87 23.09 11.57
C GLY A 172 -7.95 23.60 10.45
N PHE A 173 -7.10 22.73 9.87
CA PHE A 173 -6.05 23.10 8.93
C PHE A 173 -6.15 22.37 7.57
N GLY A 174 -7.33 21.83 7.26
CA GLY A 174 -7.55 21.09 6.03
C GLY A 174 -7.40 21.98 4.79
N HIS A 175 -6.89 21.42 3.73
CA HIS A 175 -7.13 21.76 2.34
C HIS A 175 -6.27 22.78 1.60
N ARG A 176 -5.43 23.59 2.23
CA ARG A 176 -4.76 24.66 1.45
C ARG A 176 -3.43 24.27 0.80
N ASN A 177 -2.90 23.07 1.01
CA ASN A 177 -1.55 22.72 0.58
C ASN A 177 -1.45 21.52 -0.40
N TRP A 178 -2.56 21.11 -0.98
CA TRP A 178 -2.58 20.16 -2.08
C TRP A 178 -3.11 20.87 -3.32
N GLY A 179 -2.22 21.50 -4.04
CA GLY A 179 -2.48 22.05 -5.36
C GLY A 179 -1.64 21.28 -6.38
#